data_9875c18b40884f97a5c4ed7451b50180
#
_entry.id   9875c18b40884f97a5c4ed7451b50180
#
_cell.length_a   1.000
_cell.length_b   1.000
_cell.length_c   1.000
_cell.angle_alpha   90.00
_cell.angle_beta   90.00
_cell.angle_gamma   90.00
#
_symmetry.space_group_name_H-M   'P 1'
#
loop_
_entity.id
_entity.type
_entity.pdbx_description
1 polymer ?
#
loop_
_entity_poly.entity_id
_entity_poly.type
_entity_poly.pdbx_seq_one_letter_code
_entity_poly.pdbx_strand_id
1 'polypeptide(L)'
;MSTTAKHKVIFDTDPGVDDAMALYFALAHPDIDVVGITTTFGNVHVEQATINALYLTRIAGRNIPVAQGVPVPFAKAPGMPPDFIHGADGLGNLNSRIEVGGKAEVESAAEFIVKMARQHPGEITLVAVGPLGNLGLALKMEPQLPKLLKQVVLMAGTVDEPGNVSPVAEANVWNDPDAADLVFTAGWDLTMVGLDVTHRVVLPSSFFAALAEKHKHVAMDTLSHAVNFYANFYQSIRPDLGHACYGHDVLAFVWLVAPQIFETSSGRVRVAKEGIGNGQTMMAKLPIPYPQAGWEASKPETRVCMKVDAEACKQLIDTTLASSWLQAPLAQ
;
A
#
# COMPACT_ATOMS: atom_id res chain seq x y z
N MET A 1 26.43 -18.80 -3.00
CA MET A 1 25.34 -18.04 -2.43
C MET A 1 24.17 -18.23 -3.38
N SER A 2 23.10 -18.88 -2.96
CA SER A 2 21.89 -19.03 -3.79
C SER A 2 21.27 -17.64 -3.92
N THR A 3 21.26 -17.08 -5.12
CA THR A 3 20.49 -15.87 -5.41
C THR A 3 19.02 -16.28 -5.41
N THR A 4 18.34 -16.09 -4.28
CA THR A 4 16.87 -16.14 -4.26
C THR A 4 16.37 -15.17 -5.33
N ALA A 5 15.45 -15.62 -6.19
CA ALA A 5 14.89 -14.77 -7.22
C ALA A 5 14.17 -13.61 -6.54
N LYS A 6 14.53 -12.38 -6.90
CA LYS A 6 13.87 -11.18 -6.37
C LYS A 6 12.38 -11.17 -6.72
N HIS A 7 11.58 -10.60 -5.82
CA HIS A 7 10.18 -10.31 -6.11
C HIS A 7 10.12 -9.11 -7.07
N LYS A 8 9.70 -9.33 -8.32
CA LYS A 8 9.39 -8.24 -9.25
C LYS A 8 8.06 -7.62 -8.84
N VAL A 9 8.08 -6.37 -8.42
CA VAL A 9 6.91 -5.71 -7.83
C VAL A 9 6.46 -4.53 -8.68
N ILE A 10 5.17 -4.48 -9.00
CA ILE A 10 4.47 -3.23 -9.30
C ILE A 10 3.87 -2.75 -7.99
N PHE A 11 4.16 -1.51 -7.62
CA PHE A 11 3.66 -0.86 -6.43
C PHE A 11 2.54 0.11 -6.80
N ASP A 12 1.30 -0.20 -6.42
CA ASP A 12 0.11 0.64 -6.61
C ASP A 12 -0.17 1.41 -5.32
N THR A 13 -0.16 2.75 -5.37
CA THR A 13 -0.01 3.60 -4.19
C THR A 13 -0.62 4.99 -4.42
N ASP A 14 -1.02 5.68 -3.36
CA ASP A 14 -1.48 7.08 -3.36
C ASP A 14 -0.58 7.99 -2.50
N PRO A 15 0.72 8.14 -2.85
CA PRO A 15 1.79 8.48 -1.94
C PRO A 15 1.50 9.57 -0.93
N GLY A 16 1.11 9.10 0.26
CA GLY A 16 1.12 9.77 1.53
C GLY A 16 2.37 9.42 2.34
N VAL A 17 2.28 9.56 3.66
CA VAL A 17 3.43 9.39 4.55
C VAL A 17 3.82 7.92 4.71
N ASP A 18 2.87 7.03 4.95
CA ASP A 18 3.09 5.59 5.11
C ASP A 18 3.43 4.89 3.79
N ASP A 19 2.89 5.37 2.66
CA ASP A 19 3.33 4.99 1.32
C ASP A 19 4.81 5.29 1.08
N ALA A 20 5.27 6.48 1.49
CA ALA A 20 6.69 6.84 1.37
C ALA A 20 7.58 5.90 2.20
N MET A 21 7.13 5.51 3.39
CA MET A 21 7.80 4.53 4.24
C MET A 21 7.87 3.17 3.55
N ALA A 22 6.74 2.70 2.99
CA ALA A 22 6.62 1.45 2.26
C ALA A 22 7.51 1.42 1.01
N LEU A 23 7.50 2.51 0.22
CA LEU A 23 8.37 2.65 -0.95
C LEU A 23 9.84 2.53 -0.57
N TYR A 24 10.28 3.24 0.46
CA TYR A 24 11.69 3.21 0.87
C TYR A 24 12.11 1.86 1.44
N PHE A 25 11.22 1.17 2.16
CA PHE A 25 11.46 -0.22 2.55
C PHE A 25 11.64 -1.12 1.31
N ALA A 26 10.75 -1.00 0.32
CA ALA A 26 10.84 -1.80 -0.91
C ALA A 26 12.13 -1.53 -1.69
N LEU A 27 12.56 -0.27 -1.79
CA LEU A 27 13.79 0.13 -2.47
C LEU A 27 15.06 -0.31 -1.73
N ALA A 28 14.97 -0.45 -0.40
CA ALA A 28 16.09 -0.84 0.46
C ALA A 28 16.27 -2.37 0.54
N HIS A 29 15.17 -3.15 0.43
CA HIS A 29 15.21 -4.58 0.65
C HIS A 29 15.83 -5.33 -0.54
N PRO A 30 16.87 -6.17 -0.31
CA PRO A 30 17.61 -6.83 -1.39
C PRO A 30 16.80 -7.81 -2.23
N ASP A 31 15.73 -8.40 -1.67
CA ASP A 31 14.89 -9.38 -2.34
C ASP A 31 13.68 -8.76 -3.08
N ILE A 32 13.57 -7.42 -3.12
CA ILE A 32 12.52 -6.70 -3.85
C ILE A 32 13.14 -5.96 -5.04
N ASP A 33 12.45 -6.04 -6.16
CA ASP A 33 12.76 -5.31 -7.39
C ASP A 33 11.50 -4.55 -7.83
N VAL A 34 11.42 -3.26 -7.51
CA VAL A 34 10.30 -2.41 -7.90
C VAL A 34 10.45 -2.06 -9.38
N VAL A 35 9.71 -2.75 -10.23
CA VAL A 35 9.77 -2.61 -11.70
C VAL A 35 8.84 -1.54 -12.26
N GLY A 36 7.94 -1.01 -11.44
CA GLY A 36 7.05 0.09 -11.78
C GLY A 36 6.21 0.53 -10.60
N ILE A 37 5.72 1.76 -10.68
CA ILE A 37 4.80 2.35 -9.71
C ILE A 37 3.56 2.80 -10.46
N THR A 38 2.39 2.48 -9.92
CA THR A 38 1.11 2.99 -10.39
C THR A 38 0.48 3.83 -9.29
N THR A 39 -0.10 4.98 -9.66
CA THR A 39 -0.65 5.90 -8.66
C THR A 39 -2.17 5.96 -8.73
N THR A 40 -2.80 6.23 -7.60
CA THR A 40 -4.25 6.39 -7.50
C THR A 40 -4.58 7.60 -6.62
N PHE A 41 -5.85 7.97 -6.56
CA PHE A 41 -6.36 8.92 -5.58
C PHE A 41 -6.46 8.26 -4.20
N GLY A 42 -6.55 9.06 -3.15
CA GLY A 42 -6.78 8.58 -1.77
C GLY A 42 -6.24 9.58 -0.76
N ASN A 43 -5.01 9.40 -0.30
CA ASN A 43 -4.31 10.31 0.62
C ASN A 43 -4.13 11.71 0.04
N VAL A 44 -4.00 11.79 -1.28
CA VAL A 44 -3.96 13.02 -2.09
C VAL A 44 -4.71 12.80 -3.40
N HIS A 45 -4.90 13.85 -4.19
CA HIS A 45 -5.37 13.71 -5.58
C HIS A 45 -4.33 12.96 -6.42
N VAL A 46 -4.77 12.23 -7.45
CA VAL A 46 -3.90 11.35 -8.25
C VAL A 46 -2.73 12.09 -8.91
N GLU A 47 -2.93 13.35 -9.30
CA GLU A 47 -1.88 14.20 -9.87
C GLU A 47 -0.77 14.43 -8.83
N GLN A 48 -1.15 14.75 -7.58
CA GLN A 48 -0.21 14.92 -6.48
C GLN A 48 0.44 13.60 -6.10
N ALA A 49 -0.30 12.50 -6.11
CA ALA A 49 0.23 11.14 -5.90
C ALA A 49 1.32 10.81 -6.93
N THR A 50 1.09 11.14 -8.20
CA THR A 50 2.06 10.94 -9.28
C THR A 50 3.32 11.81 -9.09
N ILE A 51 3.16 13.08 -8.71
CA ILE A 51 4.27 13.97 -8.38
C ILE A 51 5.07 13.41 -7.19
N ASN A 52 4.39 12.93 -6.16
CA ASN A 52 5.05 12.35 -4.98
C ASN A 52 5.83 11.09 -5.32
N ALA A 53 5.25 10.16 -6.12
CA ALA A 53 5.93 8.94 -6.54
C ALA A 53 7.22 9.25 -7.34
N LEU A 54 7.15 10.18 -8.28
CA LEU A 54 8.31 10.65 -9.03
C LEU A 54 9.35 11.29 -8.11
N TYR A 55 8.91 12.16 -7.22
CA TYR A 55 9.79 12.86 -6.28
C TYR A 55 10.51 11.86 -5.36
N LEU A 56 9.77 11.01 -4.66
CA LEU A 56 10.33 10.07 -3.68
C LEU A 56 11.35 9.10 -4.31
N THR A 57 11.04 8.55 -5.50
CA THR A 57 11.98 7.67 -6.20
C THR A 57 13.25 8.39 -6.60
N ARG A 58 13.14 9.59 -7.14
CA ARG A 58 14.29 10.33 -7.68
C ARG A 58 15.17 10.91 -6.61
N ILE A 59 14.63 11.38 -5.47
CA ILE A 59 15.46 11.79 -4.34
C ILE A 59 16.20 10.63 -3.70
N ALA A 60 15.68 9.38 -3.83
CA ALA A 60 16.36 8.15 -3.41
C ALA A 60 17.38 7.63 -4.44
N GLY A 61 17.56 8.34 -5.57
CA GLY A 61 18.47 7.97 -6.64
C GLY A 61 17.97 6.83 -7.54
N ARG A 62 16.64 6.64 -7.63
CA ARG A 62 16.01 5.60 -8.44
C ARG A 62 15.24 6.19 -9.62
N ASN A 63 15.36 5.55 -10.77
CA ASN A 63 14.58 5.89 -11.97
C ASN A 63 13.62 4.72 -12.27
N ILE A 64 12.42 4.79 -11.70
CA ILE A 64 11.39 3.78 -11.82
C ILE A 64 10.26 4.35 -12.66
N PRO A 65 9.70 3.60 -13.64
CA PRO A 65 8.51 4.03 -14.38
C PRO A 65 7.34 4.29 -13.43
N VAL A 66 6.66 5.44 -13.61
CA VAL A 66 5.48 5.83 -12.82
C VAL A 66 4.33 6.07 -13.78
N ALA A 67 3.24 5.32 -13.66
CA ALA A 67 2.02 5.47 -14.45
C ALA A 67 0.88 6.03 -13.61
N GLN A 68 0.28 7.13 -14.07
CA GLN A 68 -0.85 7.75 -13.39
C GLN A 68 -2.13 6.93 -13.60
N GLY A 69 -2.89 6.74 -12.54
CA GLY A 69 -4.09 5.93 -12.57
C GLY A 69 -5.39 6.70 -12.40
N VAL A 70 -6.37 6.02 -11.81
CA VAL A 70 -7.74 6.56 -11.70
C VAL A 70 -7.78 7.74 -10.73
N PRO A 71 -8.50 8.83 -11.09
CA PRO A 71 -8.63 10.00 -10.23
C PRO A 71 -9.83 9.93 -9.27
N VAL A 72 -10.73 8.97 -9.46
CA VAL A 72 -12.01 8.89 -8.73
C VAL A 72 -12.43 7.43 -8.54
N PRO A 73 -13.27 7.12 -7.54
CA PRO A 73 -13.81 5.78 -7.34
C PRO A 73 -14.79 5.37 -8.46
N PHE A 74 -15.06 4.08 -8.57
CA PHE A 74 -15.91 3.51 -9.63
C PHE A 74 -17.34 3.98 -9.63
N ALA A 75 -17.97 4.13 -8.48
CA ALA A 75 -19.41 4.37 -8.40
C ALA A 75 -19.81 5.51 -7.45
N LYS A 76 -19.04 5.79 -6.42
CA LYS A 76 -19.36 6.88 -5.48
C LYS A 76 -18.67 8.19 -5.89
N ALA A 77 -19.17 9.31 -5.37
CA ALA A 77 -18.48 10.59 -5.50
C ALA A 77 -17.14 10.53 -4.75
N PRO A 78 -16.06 11.13 -5.29
CA PRO A 78 -14.77 11.20 -4.60
C PRO A 78 -14.91 12.01 -3.29
N GLY A 79 -14.24 11.54 -2.25
CA GLY A 79 -14.04 12.31 -1.01
C GLY A 79 -12.96 13.37 -1.18
N MET A 80 -12.85 14.26 -0.19
CA MET A 80 -11.69 15.15 -0.09
C MET A 80 -10.51 14.37 0.51
N PRO A 81 -9.28 14.57 -0.01
CA PRO A 81 -8.10 14.01 0.62
C PRO A 81 -7.95 14.42 2.09
N PRO A 82 -7.46 13.54 2.98
CA PRO A 82 -7.30 13.83 4.40
C PRO A 82 -6.01 14.63 4.67
N ASP A 83 -5.98 15.91 4.28
CA ASP A 83 -4.83 16.80 4.42
C ASP A 83 -4.36 16.99 5.88
N PHE A 84 -5.27 16.82 6.84
CA PHE A 84 -4.97 16.84 8.27
C PHE A 84 -4.18 15.61 8.74
N ILE A 85 -4.12 14.54 7.94
CA ILE A 85 -3.36 13.30 8.23
C ILE A 85 -2.00 13.33 7.53
N HIS A 86 -2.00 13.57 6.21
CA HIS A 86 -0.82 13.46 5.36
C HIS A 86 -0.21 14.81 4.94
N GLY A 87 -0.86 15.93 5.28
CA GLY A 87 -0.55 17.25 4.71
C GLY A 87 -1.19 17.45 3.35
N ALA A 88 -1.39 18.69 2.94
CA ALA A 88 -1.99 19.03 1.65
C ALA A 88 -1.16 18.52 0.44
N ASP A 89 0.14 18.33 0.64
CA ASP A 89 1.07 17.79 -0.36
C ASP A 89 1.29 16.27 -0.21
N GLY A 90 0.67 15.61 0.77
CA GLY A 90 0.81 14.20 1.09
C GLY A 90 2.10 13.84 1.85
N LEU A 91 3.02 14.78 2.05
CA LEU A 91 4.33 14.55 2.68
C LEU A 91 4.57 15.46 3.89
N GLY A 92 3.50 15.77 4.64
CA GLY A 92 3.58 16.57 5.85
C GLY A 92 3.80 18.06 5.59
N ASN A 93 3.36 18.59 4.46
CA ASN A 93 3.54 19.97 4.05
C ASN A 93 5.03 20.39 3.99
N LEU A 94 5.78 19.76 3.08
CA LEU A 94 7.19 20.08 2.87
C LEU A 94 7.37 21.55 2.51
N ASN A 95 8.22 22.26 3.26
CA ASN A 95 8.52 23.68 3.01
C ASN A 95 9.22 23.93 1.66
N SER A 96 10.00 22.96 1.21
CA SER A 96 10.70 23.02 -0.08
C SER A 96 10.97 21.62 -0.59
N ARG A 97 11.00 21.47 -1.91
CA ARG A 97 11.40 20.24 -2.60
C ARG A 97 12.58 20.57 -3.50
N ILE A 98 13.58 19.69 -3.53
CA ILE A 98 14.63 19.80 -4.55
C ILE A 98 14.03 19.43 -5.91
N GLU A 99 14.51 20.06 -6.98
CA GLU A 99 14.10 19.72 -8.34
C GLU A 99 14.77 18.39 -8.76
N VAL A 100 13.96 17.43 -9.16
CA VAL A 100 14.44 16.07 -9.53
C VAL A 100 14.03 15.64 -10.93
N GLY A 101 13.25 16.43 -11.65
CA GLY A 101 12.73 16.10 -12.98
C GLY A 101 11.87 14.81 -12.97
N GLY A 102 11.75 14.21 -14.15
CA GLY A 102 10.97 13.00 -14.38
C GLY A 102 9.58 13.29 -14.95
N LYS A 103 9.02 12.29 -15.62
CA LYS A 103 7.67 12.35 -16.20
C LYS A 103 6.98 11.02 -15.96
N ALA A 104 5.67 11.08 -15.76
CA ALA A 104 4.85 9.88 -15.76
C ALA A 104 4.83 9.24 -17.17
N GLU A 105 4.59 7.94 -17.19
CA GLU A 105 4.34 7.19 -18.41
C GLU A 105 3.10 7.75 -19.13
N VAL A 106 3.06 7.57 -20.45
CA VAL A 106 1.91 8.02 -21.26
C VAL A 106 0.70 7.10 -21.06
N GLU A 107 0.97 5.82 -20.81
CA GLU A 107 -0.05 4.82 -20.52
C GLU A 107 -0.60 5.00 -19.11
N SER A 108 -1.88 4.70 -18.94
CA SER A 108 -2.53 4.69 -17.62
C SER A 108 -2.00 3.56 -16.73
N ALA A 109 -2.19 3.68 -15.41
CA ALA A 109 -1.83 2.65 -14.45
C ALA A 109 -2.40 1.26 -14.81
N ALA A 110 -3.67 1.18 -15.21
CA ALA A 110 -4.31 -0.07 -15.60
C ALA A 110 -3.68 -0.68 -16.87
N GLU A 111 -3.38 0.13 -17.87
CA GLU A 111 -2.67 -0.30 -19.08
C GLU A 111 -1.25 -0.78 -18.76
N PHE A 112 -0.55 -0.06 -17.89
CA PHE A 112 0.79 -0.43 -17.43
C PHE A 112 0.77 -1.78 -16.71
N ILE A 113 -0.15 -2.00 -15.76
CA ILE A 113 -0.31 -3.28 -15.06
C ILE A 113 -0.55 -4.43 -16.04
N VAL A 114 -1.51 -4.26 -16.96
CA VAL A 114 -1.83 -5.29 -17.97
C VAL A 114 -0.65 -5.58 -18.88
N LYS A 115 0.04 -4.54 -19.35
CA LYS A 115 1.24 -4.68 -20.21
C LYS A 115 2.32 -5.48 -19.50
N MET A 116 2.66 -5.09 -18.26
CA MET A 116 3.72 -5.74 -17.50
C MET A 116 3.37 -7.20 -17.15
N ALA A 117 2.11 -7.47 -16.78
CA ALA A 117 1.66 -8.83 -16.51
C ALA A 117 1.73 -9.74 -17.75
N ARG A 118 1.41 -9.22 -18.95
CA ARG A 118 1.54 -9.95 -20.21
C ARG A 118 3.00 -10.16 -20.65
N GLN A 119 3.87 -9.21 -20.34
CA GLN A 119 5.31 -9.32 -20.67
C GLN A 119 6.07 -10.28 -19.73
N HIS A 120 5.58 -10.41 -18.48
CA HIS A 120 6.21 -11.21 -17.44
C HIS A 120 5.19 -12.14 -16.75
N PRO A 121 4.56 -13.08 -17.49
CA PRO A 121 3.47 -13.89 -16.94
C PRO A 121 3.95 -14.78 -15.79
N GLY A 122 3.25 -14.69 -14.66
CA GLY A 122 3.55 -15.41 -13.42
C GLY A 122 4.76 -14.90 -12.63
N GLU A 123 5.36 -13.76 -13.04
CA GLU A 123 6.53 -13.23 -12.34
C GLU A 123 6.20 -12.01 -11.47
N ILE A 124 5.21 -11.19 -11.86
CA ILE A 124 4.89 -9.93 -11.21
C ILE A 124 4.04 -10.16 -9.97
N THR A 125 4.51 -9.65 -8.84
CA THR A 125 3.70 -9.40 -7.65
C THR A 125 3.16 -7.98 -7.72
N LEU A 126 1.85 -7.80 -7.56
CA LEU A 126 1.25 -6.49 -7.40
C LEU A 126 1.06 -6.21 -5.91
N VAL A 127 1.66 -5.15 -5.40
CA VAL A 127 1.45 -4.66 -4.04
C VAL A 127 0.66 -3.37 -4.12
N ALA A 128 -0.57 -3.36 -3.59
CA ALA A 128 -1.44 -2.20 -3.61
C ALA A 128 -1.78 -1.73 -2.20
N VAL A 129 -1.57 -0.45 -1.95
CA VAL A 129 -1.75 0.16 -0.63
C VAL A 129 -2.66 1.40 -0.65
N GLY A 130 -3.24 1.72 -1.81
CA GLY A 130 -4.26 2.74 -2.00
C GLY A 130 -5.62 2.16 -2.40
N PRO A 131 -6.62 2.99 -2.73
CA PRO A 131 -7.91 2.56 -3.28
C PRO A 131 -7.74 1.73 -4.54
N LEU A 132 -8.47 0.61 -4.66
CA LEU A 132 -8.22 -0.47 -5.61
C LEU A 132 -8.74 -0.23 -7.05
N GLY A 133 -9.01 1.02 -7.41
CA GLY A 133 -9.56 1.39 -8.72
C GLY A 133 -8.70 0.96 -9.90
N ASN A 134 -7.37 1.10 -9.81
CA ASN A 134 -6.44 0.69 -10.87
C ASN A 134 -6.50 -0.82 -11.12
N LEU A 135 -6.52 -1.62 -10.05
CA LEU A 135 -6.62 -3.08 -10.13
C LEU A 135 -7.97 -3.52 -10.71
N GLY A 136 -9.04 -2.89 -10.24
CA GLY A 136 -10.38 -3.15 -10.76
C GLY A 136 -10.50 -2.81 -12.24
N LEU A 137 -9.90 -1.72 -12.70
CA LEU A 137 -9.89 -1.33 -14.11
C LEU A 137 -9.02 -2.28 -14.94
N ALA A 138 -7.81 -2.61 -14.47
CA ALA A 138 -6.92 -3.55 -15.13
C ALA A 138 -7.59 -4.93 -15.30
N LEU A 139 -8.34 -5.40 -14.29
CA LEU A 139 -9.10 -6.64 -14.34
C LEU A 139 -10.25 -6.58 -15.39
N LYS A 140 -10.92 -5.43 -15.53
CA LYS A 140 -11.93 -5.25 -16.58
C LYS A 140 -11.32 -5.24 -17.98
N MET A 141 -10.11 -4.70 -18.14
CA MET A 141 -9.36 -4.68 -19.41
C MET A 141 -8.79 -6.05 -19.77
N GLU A 142 -8.34 -6.82 -18.76
CA GLU A 142 -7.73 -8.14 -18.91
C GLU A 142 -8.35 -9.13 -17.91
N PRO A 143 -9.45 -9.82 -18.25
CA PRO A 143 -10.09 -10.79 -17.35
C PRO A 143 -9.19 -12.00 -16.98
N GLN A 144 -8.11 -12.25 -17.73
CA GLN A 144 -7.13 -13.28 -17.39
C GLN A 144 -6.02 -12.78 -16.46
N LEU A 145 -6.05 -11.52 -16.07
CA LEU A 145 -5.03 -10.90 -15.21
C LEU A 145 -4.73 -11.73 -13.94
N PRO A 146 -5.72 -12.38 -13.27
CA PRO A 146 -5.47 -13.27 -12.13
C PRO A 146 -4.55 -14.46 -12.41
N LYS A 147 -4.45 -14.88 -13.68
CA LYS A 147 -3.55 -15.96 -14.09
C LYS A 147 -2.19 -15.45 -14.58
N LEU A 148 -2.10 -14.16 -14.89
CA LEU A 148 -0.88 -13.52 -15.39
C LEU A 148 -0.02 -12.97 -14.25
N LEU A 149 -0.63 -12.55 -13.15
CA LEU A 149 0.11 -12.12 -11.97
C LEU A 149 0.56 -13.31 -11.12
N LYS A 150 1.70 -13.18 -10.47
CA LYS A 150 2.20 -14.17 -9.51
C LYS A 150 1.33 -14.20 -8.25
N GLN A 151 1.06 -13.03 -7.68
CA GLN A 151 0.21 -12.80 -6.52
C GLN A 151 -0.15 -11.32 -6.40
N VAL A 152 -1.15 -11.05 -5.57
CA VAL A 152 -1.56 -9.69 -5.18
C VAL A 152 -1.47 -9.58 -3.65
N VAL A 153 -0.85 -8.51 -3.16
CA VAL A 153 -0.79 -8.18 -1.73
C VAL A 153 -1.42 -6.81 -1.54
N LEU A 154 -2.40 -6.73 -0.65
CA LEU A 154 -3.14 -5.50 -0.40
C LEU A 154 -2.89 -5.01 1.03
N MET A 155 -2.54 -3.73 1.22
CA MET A 155 -2.88 -3.05 2.45
C MET A 155 -4.30 -2.52 2.29
N ALA A 156 -5.26 -3.22 2.84
CA ALA A 156 -6.68 -2.89 2.69
C ALA A 156 -7.54 -3.61 3.72
N GLY A 157 -8.64 -2.98 4.13
CA GLY A 157 -9.70 -3.60 4.89
C GLY A 157 -9.37 -3.95 6.35
N THR A 158 -10.35 -4.56 6.98
CA THR A 158 -10.29 -5.06 8.35
C THR A 158 -11.33 -6.15 8.55
N VAL A 159 -11.05 -7.16 9.38
CA VAL A 159 -11.99 -8.25 9.65
C VAL A 159 -12.45 -8.26 11.10
N ASP A 160 -11.52 -8.20 12.04
CA ASP A 160 -11.80 -8.23 13.49
C ASP A 160 -11.43 -6.93 14.20
N GLU A 161 -10.51 -6.15 13.62
CA GLU A 161 -10.11 -4.85 14.18
C GLU A 161 -11.11 -3.78 13.75
N PRO A 162 -11.40 -2.77 14.58
CA PRO A 162 -12.18 -1.60 14.16
C PRO A 162 -11.58 -0.89 12.96
N GLY A 163 -12.44 -0.30 12.12
CA GLY A 163 -12.00 0.53 11.01
C GLY A 163 -11.35 1.85 11.45
N ASN A 164 -10.73 2.54 10.51
CA ASN A 164 -10.06 3.83 10.72
C ASN A 164 -10.78 5.03 10.06
N VAL A 165 -11.73 4.78 9.16
CA VAL A 165 -12.61 5.82 8.56
C VAL A 165 -14.01 5.75 9.14
N SER A 166 -14.49 4.55 9.41
CA SER A 166 -15.73 4.32 10.17
C SER A 166 -15.47 3.17 11.15
N PRO A 167 -16.39 2.88 12.09
CA PRO A 167 -16.19 1.75 13.00
C PRO A 167 -15.96 0.39 12.32
N VAL A 168 -16.28 0.24 11.05
CA VAL A 168 -16.23 -1.03 10.32
C VAL A 168 -15.44 -1.00 9.02
N ALA A 169 -14.93 0.16 8.61
CA ALA A 169 -14.29 0.32 7.30
C ALA A 169 -12.88 0.91 7.42
N GLU A 170 -11.95 0.30 6.68
CA GLU A 170 -10.62 0.81 6.42
C GLU A 170 -10.64 1.74 5.20
N ALA A 171 -9.76 2.74 5.19
CA ALA A 171 -9.75 3.86 4.24
C ALA A 171 -9.70 3.46 2.77
N ASN A 172 -8.83 2.54 2.37
CA ASN A 172 -8.67 2.15 0.97
C ASN A 172 -9.92 1.47 0.43
N VAL A 173 -10.50 0.56 1.22
CA VAL A 173 -11.76 -0.11 0.87
C VAL A 173 -12.94 0.87 0.92
N TRP A 174 -12.96 1.77 1.91
CA TRP A 174 -14.01 2.77 2.03
C TRP A 174 -14.00 3.75 0.86
N ASN A 175 -12.82 4.11 0.35
CA ASN A 175 -12.67 5.05 -0.77
C ASN A 175 -13.22 4.49 -2.08
N ASP A 176 -13.04 3.19 -2.38
CA ASP A 176 -13.64 2.56 -3.57
C ASP A 176 -14.13 1.13 -3.26
N PRO A 177 -15.28 0.99 -2.59
CA PRO A 177 -15.81 -0.33 -2.20
C PRO A 177 -16.23 -1.19 -3.40
N ASP A 178 -16.61 -0.57 -4.52
CA ASP A 178 -16.97 -1.30 -5.74
C ASP A 178 -15.74 -1.93 -6.40
N ALA A 179 -14.64 -1.20 -6.52
CA ALA A 179 -13.38 -1.76 -6.99
C ALA A 179 -12.84 -2.81 -6.02
N ALA A 180 -12.94 -2.57 -4.70
CA ALA A 180 -12.48 -3.50 -3.69
C ALA A 180 -13.24 -4.85 -3.75
N ASP A 181 -14.58 -4.85 -3.81
CA ASP A 181 -15.36 -6.09 -3.94
C ASP A 181 -15.03 -6.86 -5.23
N LEU A 182 -14.80 -6.14 -6.34
CA LEU A 182 -14.37 -6.73 -7.60
C LEU A 182 -13.00 -7.39 -7.46
N VAL A 183 -12.04 -6.73 -6.81
CA VAL A 183 -10.69 -7.23 -6.58
C VAL A 183 -10.70 -8.46 -5.66
N PHE A 184 -11.40 -8.42 -4.53
CA PHE A 184 -11.50 -9.56 -3.61
C PHE A 184 -12.13 -10.80 -4.23
N THR A 185 -12.96 -10.63 -5.26
CA THR A 185 -13.68 -11.75 -5.90
C THR A 185 -13.08 -12.22 -7.23
N ALA A 186 -11.91 -11.71 -7.62
CA ALA A 186 -11.34 -11.95 -8.96
C ALA A 186 -10.59 -13.29 -9.12
N GLY A 187 -10.20 -13.96 -8.02
CA GLY A 187 -9.61 -15.30 -8.06
C GLY A 187 -8.11 -15.38 -8.32
N TRP A 188 -7.37 -14.35 -7.97
CA TRP A 188 -5.90 -14.38 -7.88
C TRP A 188 -5.42 -14.95 -6.53
N ASP A 189 -4.13 -15.25 -6.41
CA ASP A 189 -3.48 -15.51 -5.13
C ASP A 189 -3.40 -14.17 -4.37
N LEU A 190 -4.36 -13.94 -3.49
CA LEU A 190 -4.59 -12.67 -2.81
C LEU A 190 -4.29 -12.76 -1.33
N THR A 191 -3.45 -11.84 -0.85
CA THR A 191 -3.24 -11.63 0.58
C THR A 191 -3.69 -10.23 0.99
N MET A 192 -4.52 -10.18 2.02
CA MET A 192 -4.97 -8.95 2.68
C MET A 192 -4.16 -8.73 3.96
N VAL A 193 -3.46 -7.61 4.02
CA VAL A 193 -2.72 -7.10 5.19
C VAL A 193 -3.53 -5.92 5.74
N GLY A 194 -4.57 -6.23 6.50
CA GLY A 194 -5.55 -5.27 7.00
C GLY A 194 -5.18 -4.65 8.34
N LEU A 195 -6.08 -3.81 8.87
CA LEU A 195 -5.91 -3.17 10.19
C LEU A 195 -5.73 -4.18 11.31
N ASP A 196 -6.19 -5.42 11.14
CA ASP A 196 -6.01 -6.53 12.09
C ASP A 196 -4.55 -6.71 12.52
N VAL A 197 -3.61 -6.43 11.61
CA VAL A 197 -2.18 -6.52 11.87
C VAL A 197 -1.48 -5.18 11.86
N THR A 198 -1.91 -4.22 11.03
CA THR A 198 -1.20 -2.95 10.90
C THR A 198 -1.33 -2.09 12.16
N HIS A 199 -2.45 -2.17 12.89
CA HIS A 199 -2.63 -1.53 14.20
C HIS A 199 -1.76 -2.12 15.31
N ARG A 200 -1.05 -3.23 15.07
CA ARG A 200 -0.13 -3.85 16.04
C ARG A 200 1.30 -3.33 15.89
N VAL A 201 1.64 -2.71 14.77
CA VAL A 201 3.00 -2.24 14.48
C VAL A 201 3.07 -0.73 14.58
N VAL A 202 3.51 -0.27 15.75
CA VAL A 202 3.67 1.15 16.09
C VAL A 202 5.13 1.54 15.94
N LEU A 203 5.39 2.58 15.14
CA LEU A 203 6.72 3.09 14.83
C LEU A 203 6.88 4.50 15.41
N PRO A 204 7.79 4.71 16.39
CA PRO A 204 7.99 6.03 16.97
C PRO A 204 8.66 6.98 15.96
N SER A 205 8.28 8.25 15.96
CA SER A 205 8.88 9.26 15.08
C SER A 205 10.39 9.42 15.30
N SER A 206 10.86 9.19 16.53
CA SER A 206 12.27 9.20 16.87
C SER A 206 13.11 8.16 16.12
N PHE A 207 12.50 7.04 15.71
CA PHE A 207 13.13 6.05 14.85
C PHE A 207 13.52 6.65 13.49
N PHE A 208 12.60 7.38 12.85
CA PHE A 208 12.84 8.02 11.56
C PHE A 208 13.81 9.20 11.67
N ALA A 209 13.78 9.94 12.77
CA ALA A 209 14.75 10.98 13.07
C ALA A 209 16.18 10.40 13.19
N ALA A 210 16.33 9.24 13.85
CA ALA A 210 17.61 8.55 13.94
C ALA A 210 18.12 8.03 12.58
N LEU A 211 17.22 7.55 11.71
CA LEU A 211 17.56 7.17 10.33
C LEU A 211 18.01 8.38 9.50
N ALA A 212 17.35 9.52 9.62
CA ALA A 212 17.74 10.74 8.93
C ALA A 212 19.15 11.20 9.35
N GLU A 213 19.43 11.22 10.66
CA GLU A 213 20.74 11.55 11.18
C GLU A 213 21.83 10.56 10.74
N LYS A 214 21.50 9.27 10.68
CA LYS A 214 22.41 8.23 10.22
C LYS A 214 22.78 8.38 8.75
N HIS A 215 21.79 8.57 7.88
CA HIS A 215 21.99 8.58 6.44
C HIS A 215 22.43 9.94 5.91
N LYS A 216 22.03 11.03 6.56
CA LYS A 216 22.28 12.43 6.11
C LYS A 216 21.94 12.62 4.63
N HIS A 217 20.74 12.20 4.28
CA HIS A 217 20.27 12.12 2.90
C HIS A 217 18.86 12.70 2.76
N VAL A 218 18.62 13.51 1.73
CA VAL A 218 17.35 14.21 1.52
C VAL A 218 16.13 13.29 1.54
N ALA A 219 16.22 12.07 1.07
CA ALA A 219 15.12 11.11 1.13
C ALA A 219 14.72 10.77 2.57
N MET A 220 15.69 10.57 3.46
CA MET A 220 15.41 10.27 4.86
C MET A 220 15.01 11.50 5.65
N ASP A 221 15.53 12.68 5.30
CA ASP A 221 15.10 13.95 5.88
C ASP A 221 13.62 14.22 5.52
N THR A 222 13.24 13.99 4.24
CA THR A 222 11.87 14.08 3.77
C THR A 222 10.94 13.10 4.51
N LEU A 223 11.35 11.83 4.64
CA LEU A 223 10.54 10.83 5.35
C LEU A 223 10.39 11.18 6.83
N SER A 224 11.47 11.59 7.49
CA SER A 224 11.44 11.99 8.91
C SER A 224 10.51 13.18 9.15
N HIS A 225 10.55 14.19 8.26
CA HIS A 225 9.64 15.33 8.32
C HIS A 225 8.17 14.88 8.16
N ALA A 226 7.89 14.08 7.15
CA ALA A 226 6.53 13.58 6.86
C ALA A 226 5.98 12.74 8.03
N VAL A 227 6.80 11.83 8.58
CA VAL A 227 6.43 11.00 9.73
C VAL A 227 6.19 11.84 10.98
N ASN A 228 6.94 12.92 11.20
CA ASN A 228 6.69 13.81 12.32
C ASN A 228 5.31 14.48 12.23
N PHE A 229 4.89 14.91 11.04
CA PHE A 229 3.55 15.44 10.81
C PHE A 229 2.48 14.37 11.08
N TYR A 230 2.65 13.18 10.57
CA TYR A 230 1.75 12.04 10.73
C TYR A 230 1.62 11.59 12.20
N ALA A 231 2.74 11.56 12.92
CA ALA A 231 2.76 11.25 14.36
C ALA A 231 2.02 12.29 15.19
N ASN A 232 2.01 13.58 14.82
CA ASN A 232 1.20 14.61 15.48
C ASN A 232 -0.30 14.30 15.36
N PHE A 233 -0.76 13.86 14.18
CA PHE A 233 -2.14 13.44 14.00
C PHE A 233 -2.47 12.26 14.93
N TYR A 234 -1.67 11.18 14.91
CA TYR A 234 -1.93 10.03 15.78
C TYR A 234 -1.89 10.39 17.25
N GLN A 235 -0.95 11.22 17.68
CA GLN A 235 -0.90 11.69 19.06
C GLN A 235 -2.18 12.41 19.49
N SER A 236 -2.85 13.11 18.57
CA SER A 236 -4.10 13.82 18.86
C SER A 236 -5.30 12.88 19.08
N ILE A 237 -5.35 11.74 18.39
CA ILE A 237 -6.47 10.79 18.43
C ILE A 237 -6.16 9.52 19.24
N ARG A 238 -4.90 9.19 19.42
CA ARG A 238 -4.38 8.02 20.14
C ARG A 238 -3.16 8.43 20.99
N PRO A 239 -3.38 9.25 22.03
CA PRO A 239 -2.29 9.74 22.88
C PRO A 239 -1.55 8.61 23.62
N ASP A 240 -2.17 7.45 23.76
CA ASP A 240 -1.60 6.23 24.32
C ASP A 240 -0.41 5.67 23.49
N LEU A 241 -0.33 5.98 22.20
CA LEU A 241 0.79 5.59 21.33
C LEU A 241 2.05 6.47 21.52
N GLY A 242 1.91 7.61 22.21
CA GLY A 242 2.97 8.63 22.24
C GLY A 242 3.13 9.33 20.88
N HIS A 243 4.33 9.85 20.60
CA HIS A 243 4.61 10.49 19.31
C HIS A 243 5.08 9.43 18.29
N ALA A 244 4.13 8.70 17.75
CA ALA A 244 4.35 7.54 16.88
C ALA A 244 3.24 7.44 15.83
N CYS A 245 3.43 6.58 14.84
CA CYS A 245 2.43 6.24 13.83
C CYS A 245 2.34 4.72 13.63
N TYR A 246 1.32 4.27 12.93
CA TYR A 246 1.24 2.89 12.47
C TYR A 246 2.04 2.71 11.18
N GLY A 247 2.62 1.52 11.02
CA GLY A 247 3.28 1.11 9.78
C GLY A 247 2.29 0.39 8.86
N HIS A 248 1.27 1.10 8.34
CA HIS A 248 0.22 0.45 7.56
C HIS A 248 0.80 -0.22 6.31
N ASP A 249 1.28 0.54 5.36
CA ASP A 249 1.63 0.09 4.01
C ASP A 249 2.90 -0.74 3.96
N VAL A 250 3.87 -0.40 4.81
CA VAL A 250 5.14 -1.15 4.86
C VAL A 250 4.92 -2.62 5.21
N LEU A 251 3.83 -2.95 5.93
CA LEU A 251 3.52 -4.33 6.29
C LEU A 251 3.15 -5.19 5.08
N ALA A 252 2.63 -4.62 3.99
CA ALA A 252 2.41 -5.35 2.75
C ALA A 252 3.73 -5.87 2.16
N PHE A 253 4.80 -5.10 2.24
CA PHE A 253 6.14 -5.52 1.83
C PHE A 253 6.81 -6.44 2.85
N VAL A 254 6.60 -6.20 4.15
CA VAL A 254 7.07 -7.12 5.21
C VAL A 254 6.45 -8.50 5.04
N TRP A 255 5.14 -8.59 4.74
CA TRP A 255 4.49 -9.85 4.38
C TRP A 255 5.18 -10.53 3.19
N LEU A 256 5.50 -9.79 2.15
CA LEU A 256 6.10 -10.34 0.94
C LEU A 256 7.46 -11.01 1.18
N VAL A 257 8.27 -10.47 2.08
CA VAL A 257 9.65 -10.95 2.34
C VAL A 257 9.77 -11.81 3.61
N ALA A 258 8.82 -11.73 4.52
CA ALA A 258 8.84 -12.44 5.79
C ALA A 258 7.44 -12.94 6.21
N PRO A 259 6.73 -13.74 5.37
CA PRO A 259 5.37 -14.18 5.67
C PRO A 259 5.27 -15.02 6.95
N GLN A 260 6.36 -15.63 7.40
CA GLN A 260 6.42 -16.48 8.59
C GLN A 260 6.21 -15.72 9.91
N ILE A 261 6.30 -14.39 9.92
CA ILE A 261 6.03 -13.57 11.13
C ILE A 261 4.54 -13.21 11.28
N PHE A 262 3.71 -13.67 10.34
CA PHE A 262 2.27 -13.48 10.38
C PHE A 262 1.52 -14.79 10.61
N GLU A 263 0.40 -14.72 11.33
CA GLU A 263 -0.60 -15.79 11.32
C GLU A 263 -1.74 -15.37 10.39
N THR A 264 -2.17 -16.29 9.53
CA THR A 264 -3.20 -16.00 8.53
C THR A 264 -4.42 -16.91 8.68
N SER A 265 -5.55 -16.44 8.18
CA SER A 265 -6.76 -17.22 7.96
C SER A 265 -7.20 -17.04 6.51
N SER A 266 -7.82 -18.08 5.92
CA SER A 266 -8.36 -18.01 4.56
C SER A 266 -9.86 -18.07 4.58
N GLY A 267 -10.50 -17.30 3.70
CA GLY A 267 -11.93 -17.29 3.55
C GLY A 267 -12.38 -16.36 2.43
N ARG A 268 -13.65 -16.50 2.04
CA ARG A 268 -14.23 -15.61 1.05
C ARG A 268 -14.42 -14.24 1.67
N VAL A 269 -13.89 -13.21 1.04
CA VAL A 269 -14.02 -11.82 1.46
C VAL A 269 -14.95 -11.07 0.51
N ARG A 270 -15.87 -10.30 1.07
CA ARG A 270 -16.77 -9.41 0.35
C ARG A 270 -16.77 -8.04 0.99
N VAL A 271 -17.17 -7.04 0.22
CA VAL A 271 -17.24 -5.65 0.67
C VAL A 271 -18.67 -5.14 0.60
N ALA A 272 -19.13 -4.48 1.67
CA ALA A 272 -20.38 -3.73 1.66
C ALA A 272 -20.18 -2.43 0.88
N LYS A 273 -21.00 -2.22 -0.17
CA LYS A 273 -20.80 -1.11 -1.12
C LYS A 273 -21.64 0.11 -0.84
N GLU A 274 -22.59 0.01 0.09
CA GLU A 274 -23.54 1.09 0.40
C GLU A 274 -24.07 0.99 1.85
N GLY A 275 -24.82 1.98 2.24
CA GLY A 275 -25.45 2.05 3.56
C GLY A 275 -24.45 2.34 4.67
N ILE A 276 -24.86 2.09 5.92
CA ILE A 276 -24.05 2.37 7.12
C ILE A 276 -22.79 1.52 7.19
N GLY A 277 -22.76 0.37 6.52
CA GLY A 277 -21.62 -0.54 6.44
C GLY A 277 -20.72 -0.30 5.21
N ASN A 278 -20.89 0.81 4.48
CA ASN A 278 -20.09 1.09 3.29
C ASN A 278 -18.57 0.94 3.56
N GLY A 279 -17.88 0.14 2.74
CA GLY A 279 -16.47 -0.17 2.90
C GLY A 279 -16.15 -1.27 3.92
N GLN A 280 -17.14 -1.85 4.61
CA GLN A 280 -16.91 -2.97 5.51
C GLN A 280 -16.46 -4.20 4.74
N THR A 281 -15.31 -4.76 5.10
CA THR A 281 -14.87 -6.06 4.64
C THR A 281 -15.43 -7.16 5.53
N MET A 282 -16.06 -8.15 4.91
CA MET A 282 -16.68 -9.29 5.60
C MET A 282 -16.01 -10.57 5.13
N MET A 283 -15.53 -11.38 6.06
CA MET A 283 -14.90 -12.66 5.77
C MET A 283 -15.75 -13.84 6.23
N ALA A 284 -16.00 -14.79 5.35
CA ALA A 284 -16.59 -16.07 5.71
C ALA A 284 -15.54 -16.96 6.41
N LYS A 285 -15.49 -16.88 7.74
CA LYS A 285 -14.48 -17.60 8.57
C LYS A 285 -14.76 -19.09 8.75
N LEU A 286 -16.02 -19.51 8.59
CA LEU A 286 -16.43 -20.88 8.78
C LEU A 286 -16.75 -21.55 7.44
N PRO A 287 -16.46 -22.84 7.27
CA PRO A 287 -16.75 -23.60 6.06
C PRO A 287 -18.23 -24.03 5.98
N ILE A 288 -19.14 -23.11 6.29
CA ILE A 288 -20.58 -23.35 6.22
C ILE A 288 -21.15 -22.79 4.91
N PRO A 289 -22.18 -23.42 4.34
CA PRO A 289 -22.87 -22.87 3.19
C PRO A 289 -23.75 -21.68 3.61
N TYR A 290 -23.52 -20.54 3.01
CA TYR A 290 -24.38 -19.37 3.16
C TYR A 290 -25.37 -19.34 1.99
N PRO A 291 -26.69 -19.21 2.25
CA PRO A 291 -27.71 -19.20 1.19
C PRO A 291 -27.73 -17.89 0.36
N GLN A 292 -27.13 -16.83 0.89
CA GLN A 292 -27.05 -15.54 0.19
C GLN A 292 -26.11 -15.64 -1.01
N ALA A 293 -26.54 -15.12 -2.16
CA ALA A 293 -25.73 -15.06 -3.36
C ALA A 293 -24.41 -14.27 -3.13
N GLY A 294 -23.33 -14.74 -3.76
CA GLY A 294 -21.99 -14.15 -3.63
C GLY A 294 -21.14 -14.80 -2.53
N TRP A 295 -21.70 -15.75 -1.76
CA TRP A 295 -20.99 -16.50 -0.72
C TRP A 295 -20.85 -17.99 -1.06
N GLU A 296 -21.05 -18.36 -2.31
CA GLU A 296 -20.95 -19.74 -2.77
C GLU A 296 -19.54 -20.32 -2.50
N ALA A 297 -19.50 -21.62 -2.16
CA ALA A 297 -18.24 -22.33 -1.88
C ALA A 297 -17.24 -22.32 -3.05
N SER A 298 -17.73 -22.10 -4.27
CA SER A 298 -16.92 -21.98 -5.50
C SER A 298 -16.23 -20.64 -5.67
N LYS A 299 -16.55 -19.63 -4.83
CA LYS A 299 -15.91 -18.31 -4.89
C LYS A 299 -14.49 -18.38 -4.35
N PRO A 300 -13.58 -17.53 -4.89
CA PRO A 300 -12.20 -17.46 -4.44
C PRO A 300 -12.10 -17.14 -2.95
N GLU A 301 -11.05 -17.64 -2.33
CA GLU A 301 -10.67 -17.28 -0.96
C GLU A 301 -9.53 -16.29 -0.96
N THR A 302 -9.53 -15.40 0.02
CA THR A 302 -8.47 -14.45 0.32
C THR A 302 -7.72 -14.94 1.55
N ARG A 303 -6.41 -14.91 1.52
CA ARG A 303 -5.56 -15.05 2.71
C ARG A 303 -5.58 -13.73 3.45
N VAL A 304 -5.98 -13.74 4.72
CA VAL A 304 -6.05 -12.54 5.57
C VAL A 304 -5.05 -12.68 6.70
N CYS A 305 -4.19 -11.68 6.87
CA CYS A 305 -3.27 -11.59 8.00
C CYS A 305 -4.06 -11.21 9.25
N MET A 306 -4.08 -12.10 10.25
CA MET A 306 -4.87 -11.93 11.48
C MET A 306 -4.02 -11.54 12.68
N LYS A 307 -2.74 -11.97 12.70
CA LYS A 307 -1.77 -11.60 13.75
C LYS A 307 -0.39 -11.40 13.14
N VAL A 308 0.44 -10.65 13.83
CA VAL A 308 1.83 -10.36 13.45
C VAL A 308 2.71 -10.33 14.68
N ASP A 309 3.94 -10.82 14.54
CA ASP A 309 5.03 -10.54 15.49
C ASP A 309 5.52 -9.10 15.26
N ALA A 310 4.97 -8.18 16.05
CA ALA A 310 5.24 -6.75 15.89
C ALA A 310 6.71 -6.39 16.12
N GLU A 311 7.40 -7.07 17.03
CA GLU A 311 8.82 -6.79 17.31
C GLU A 311 9.72 -7.29 16.18
N ALA A 312 9.47 -8.50 15.66
CA ALA A 312 10.17 -8.99 14.48
C ALA A 312 9.94 -8.09 13.25
N CYS A 313 8.70 -7.58 13.10
CA CYS A 313 8.35 -6.64 12.04
C CYS A 313 9.14 -5.33 12.15
N LYS A 314 9.15 -4.70 13.34
CA LYS A 314 9.92 -3.47 13.60
C LYS A 314 11.42 -3.67 13.37
N GLN A 315 11.97 -4.78 13.83
CA GLN A 315 13.38 -5.11 13.62
C GLN A 315 13.73 -5.26 12.14
N LEU A 316 12.85 -5.89 11.35
CA LEU A 316 13.04 -6.03 9.91
C LEU A 316 12.96 -4.67 9.21
N ILE A 317 12.02 -3.81 9.58
CA ILE A 317 11.91 -2.45 9.05
C ILE A 317 13.17 -1.64 9.38
N ASP A 318 13.63 -1.68 10.64
CA ASP A 318 14.83 -0.98 11.08
C ASP A 318 16.07 -1.44 10.30
N THR A 319 16.37 -2.73 10.31
CA THR A 319 17.56 -3.28 9.64
C THR A 319 17.57 -2.99 8.14
N THR A 320 16.38 -3.00 7.50
CA THR A 320 16.24 -2.72 6.08
C THR A 320 16.49 -1.24 5.78
N LEU A 321 15.78 -0.33 6.44
CA LEU A 321 15.91 1.11 6.20
C LEU A 321 17.28 1.65 6.64
N ALA A 322 17.91 1.04 7.65
CA ALA A 322 19.22 1.41 8.12
C ALA A 322 20.38 0.91 7.24
N SER A 323 20.11 0.11 6.20
CA SER A 323 21.12 -0.40 5.26
C SER A 323 21.61 0.67 4.28
N SER A 324 22.72 0.40 3.57
CA SER A 324 23.30 1.34 2.59
C SER A 324 22.62 1.20 1.21
N TRP A 325 21.40 1.65 1.06
CA TRP A 325 20.59 1.50 -0.14
C TRP A 325 20.38 2.80 -0.94
N LEU A 326 20.57 3.95 -0.30
CA LEU A 326 20.39 5.27 -0.90
C LEU A 326 21.48 5.58 -1.92
N GLN A 327 21.09 6.24 -3.00
CA GLN A 327 21.98 6.75 -4.04
C GLN A 327 21.81 8.27 -4.16
N ALA A 328 22.76 8.94 -4.79
CA ALA A 328 22.65 10.39 -5.02
C ALA A 328 21.33 10.71 -5.76
N PRO A 329 20.63 11.79 -5.39
CA PRO A 329 19.42 12.21 -6.08
C PRO A 329 19.66 12.37 -7.59
N LEU A 330 18.66 11.99 -8.39
CA LEU A 330 18.73 12.16 -9.84
C LEU A 330 18.42 13.63 -10.18
N ALA A 331 19.39 14.31 -10.77
CA ALA A 331 19.19 15.64 -11.35
C ALA A 331 18.20 15.58 -12.54
N GLN A 332 17.73 16.77 -12.96
CA GLN A 332 16.86 16.94 -14.14
C GLN A 332 17.49 16.37 -15.42
#